data_ccf06755602c1e62763853836cb783b2
#
_entry.id   ccf06755602c1e62763853836cb783b2
#
_cell.length_a   1.000
_cell.length_b   1.000
_cell.length_c   1.000
_cell.angle_alpha   90.00
_cell.angle_beta   90.00
_cell.angle_gamma   90.00
#
_symmetry.space_group_name_H-M   'P 1'
#
loop_
_entity.id
_entity.type
_entity.pdbx_description
1 polymer ?
#
loop_
_entity_poly.entity_id
_entity_poly.type
_entity_poly.pdbx_seq_one_letter_code
_entity_poly.pdbx_strand_id
1 'polypeptide(L)'
;YQALYPLNIKAHTLEFPTHGIDQIIWILEAIIPTLFVIAIIFMLTQLFAERYQNHLDTAQLYPFSKVTFAMSSLGVGVGYVSVLFIGISGFSFLVGSLISGFGQLDYPYPIYSLVNQEVTIGKIQDVLFPGLLLAFLAFIVIVEVVYLIAYFFKQKMPVLFLSLIGIVGLLFGIQTIQPLQRIAHLIPFTYLRSVEILSGRLPKQIDNVNLNWSMGMVLLPCLIILLLVGILFIERWGSSQKKEFFNRF
;
A
#
# COMPACT_ATOMS: atom_id res chain seq x y z
N TYR A 1 -5.87 30.20 1.31
CA TYR A 1 -5.76 31.32 0.34
C TYR A 1 -5.06 32.53 0.94
N GLN A 2 -5.34 32.94 2.20
CA GLN A 2 -4.71 34.11 2.84
C GLN A 2 -3.17 33.99 2.95
N ALA A 3 -2.64 32.77 3.11
CA ALA A 3 -1.21 32.51 3.22
C ALA A 3 -0.45 32.58 1.88
N LEU A 4 -1.14 32.43 0.75
CA LEU A 4 -0.55 32.50 -0.62
C LEU A 4 -0.52 33.94 -1.18
N TYR A 5 -1.36 34.80 -0.65
CA TYR A 5 -1.47 36.19 -1.12
C TYR A 5 -0.16 37.00 -1.04
N PRO A 6 0.62 36.90 0.08
CA PRO A 6 1.89 37.61 0.16
C PRO A 6 2.99 37.03 -0.76
N LEU A 7 2.84 35.81 -1.25
CA LEU A 7 3.82 35.15 -2.11
C LEU A 7 3.58 35.39 -3.60
N ASN A 8 2.50 36.11 -3.97
CA ASN A 8 2.10 36.38 -5.35
C ASN A 8 2.02 35.11 -6.25
N ILE A 9 1.67 33.98 -5.67
CA ILE A 9 1.56 32.68 -6.34
C ILE A 9 0.10 32.43 -6.69
N LYS A 10 -0.18 32.04 -7.96
CA LYS A 10 -1.52 31.60 -8.36
C LYS A 10 -1.94 30.39 -7.55
N ALA A 11 -3.10 30.47 -6.90
CA ALA A 11 -3.65 29.37 -6.16
C ALA A 11 -4.01 28.21 -7.12
N HIS A 12 -3.36 27.05 -6.95
CA HIS A 12 -3.77 25.83 -7.61
C HIS A 12 -4.88 25.17 -6.78
N THR A 13 -5.96 24.79 -7.42
CA THR A 13 -7.02 24.00 -6.78
C THR A 13 -6.61 22.53 -6.82
N LEU A 14 -6.25 21.96 -5.66
CA LEU A 14 -5.93 20.54 -5.54
C LEU A 14 -7.13 19.61 -5.81
N GLU A 15 -8.36 20.16 -5.76
CA GLU A 15 -9.58 19.43 -6.11
C GLU A 15 -9.66 19.10 -7.60
N PHE A 16 -9.08 19.94 -8.45
CA PHE A 16 -8.99 19.75 -9.91
C PHE A 16 -7.55 19.95 -10.36
N PRO A 17 -6.68 18.95 -10.17
CA PRO A 17 -5.27 19.07 -10.51
C PRO A 17 -5.11 19.21 -12.01
N THR A 18 -4.39 20.25 -12.44
CA THR A 18 -4.14 20.53 -13.85
C THR A 18 -2.72 20.17 -14.26
N HIS A 19 -1.74 20.30 -13.36
CA HIS A 19 -0.33 20.01 -13.65
C HIS A 19 0.05 18.57 -13.33
N GLY A 20 1.11 18.06 -13.95
CA GLY A 20 1.55 16.67 -13.80
C GLY A 20 1.85 16.27 -12.35
N ILE A 21 2.53 17.12 -11.59
CA ILE A 21 2.86 16.84 -10.18
C ILE A 21 1.59 16.81 -9.31
N ASP A 22 0.67 17.75 -9.50
CA ASP A 22 -0.58 17.83 -8.75
C ASP A 22 -1.46 16.59 -9.03
N GLN A 23 -1.42 16.08 -10.27
CA GLN A 23 -2.11 14.85 -10.68
C GLN A 23 -1.60 13.62 -9.90
N ILE A 24 -0.29 13.50 -9.69
CA ILE A 24 0.25 12.37 -8.91
C ILE A 24 -0.24 12.46 -7.46
N ILE A 25 -0.23 13.64 -6.85
CA ILE A 25 -0.73 13.83 -5.47
C ILE A 25 -2.20 13.45 -5.39
N TRP A 26 -3.01 13.88 -6.36
CA TRP A 26 -4.43 13.55 -6.40
C TRP A 26 -4.66 12.02 -6.53
N ILE A 27 -3.88 11.33 -7.36
CA ILE A 27 -3.96 9.86 -7.47
C ILE A 27 -3.56 9.18 -6.17
N LEU A 28 -2.49 9.63 -5.52
CA LEU A 28 -2.06 9.10 -4.22
C LEU A 28 -3.12 9.30 -3.13
N GLU A 29 -3.90 10.38 -3.22
CA GLU A 29 -4.92 10.73 -2.23
C GLU A 29 -6.26 10.05 -2.52
N ALA A 30 -6.71 10.05 -3.77
CA ALA A 30 -8.06 9.63 -4.13
C ALA A 30 -8.14 8.21 -4.71
N ILE A 31 -7.26 7.86 -5.66
CA ILE A 31 -7.38 6.61 -6.42
C ILE A 31 -6.65 5.45 -5.75
N ILE A 32 -5.44 5.68 -5.25
CA ILE A 32 -4.61 4.62 -4.67
C ILE A 32 -5.27 3.96 -3.45
N PRO A 33 -5.76 4.69 -2.43
CA PRO A 33 -6.37 4.06 -1.27
C PRO A 33 -7.77 3.49 -1.52
N THR A 34 -8.32 3.66 -2.71
CA THR A 34 -9.67 3.21 -3.06
C THR A 34 -9.65 2.20 -4.21
N LEU A 35 -9.84 2.65 -5.43
CA LEU A 35 -9.98 1.80 -6.62
C LEU A 35 -8.74 0.96 -6.89
N PHE A 36 -7.54 1.54 -6.73
CA PHE A 36 -6.31 0.83 -7.05
C PHE A 36 -6.04 -0.33 -6.08
N VAL A 37 -6.30 -0.15 -4.78
CA VAL A 37 -6.18 -1.24 -3.78
C VAL A 37 -7.12 -2.39 -4.13
N ILE A 38 -8.37 -2.11 -4.49
CA ILE A 38 -9.34 -3.14 -4.87
C ILE A 38 -8.86 -3.90 -6.11
N ALA A 39 -8.39 -3.19 -7.14
CA ALA A 39 -7.86 -3.80 -8.34
C ALA A 39 -6.64 -4.69 -8.06
N ILE A 40 -5.70 -4.22 -7.23
CA ILE A 40 -4.53 -4.99 -6.81
C ILE A 40 -4.93 -6.26 -6.04
N ILE A 41 -5.84 -6.17 -5.08
CA ILE A 41 -6.32 -7.34 -4.34
C ILE A 41 -6.93 -8.36 -5.29
N PHE A 42 -7.75 -7.92 -6.24
CA PHE A 42 -8.34 -8.80 -7.24
C PHE A 42 -7.28 -9.53 -8.07
N MET A 43 -6.28 -8.80 -8.59
CA MET A 43 -5.19 -9.38 -9.38
C MET A 43 -4.31 -10.34 -8.56
N LEU A 44 -3.93 -9.95 -7.35
CA LEU A 44 -3.13 -10.81 -6.47
C LEU A 44 -3.88 -12.07 -6.07
N THR A 45 -5.20 -11.96 -5.84
CA THR A 45 -6.04 -13.14 -5.58
C THR A 45 -6.03 -14.11 -6.75
N GLN A 46 -6.15 -13.62 -7.99
CA GLN A 46 -6.03 -14.48 -9.17
C GLN A 46 -4.65 -15.15 -9.22
N LEU A 47 -3.59 -14.36 -9.06
CA LEU A 47 -2.21 -14.85 -9.13
C LEU A 47 -1.92 -15.95 -8.09
N PHE A 48 -2.28 -15.72 -6.81
CA PHE A 48 -1.88 -16.62 -5.74
C PHE A 48 -2.86 -17.79 -5.54
N ALA A 49 -4.16 -17.60 -5.77
CA ALA A 49 -5.13 -18.68 -5.62
C ALA A 49 -5.11 -19.65 -6.81
N GLU A 50 -4.55 -19.26 -7.97
CA GLU A 50 -4.33 -20.18 -9.11
C GLU A 50 -3.37 -21.33 -8.76
N ARG A 51 -2.48 -21.15 -7.80
CA ARG A 51 -1.63 -22.20 -7.28
C ARG A 51 -2.45 -23.42 -6.81
N TYR A 52 -3.67 -23.21 -6.34
CA TYR A 52 -4.51 -24.24 -5.70
C TYR A 52 -5.68 -24.64 -6.62
N GLN A 53 -5.39 -25.21 -7.79
CA GLN A 53 -6.42 -25.69 -8.70
C GLN A 53 -6.83 -27.12 -8.36
N ASN A 54 -8.14 -27.39 -8.38
CA ASN A 54 -8.71 -28.74 -8.13
C ASN A 54 -8.19 -29.39 -6.84
N HIS A 55 -8.02 -28.62 -5.77
CA HIS A 55 -7.46 -29.06 -4.48
C HIS A 55 -6.00 -29.54 -4.52
N LEU A 56 -5.32 -29.40 -5.67
CA LEU A 56 -3.91 -29.74 -5.83
C LEU A 56 -3.06 -28.46 -5.71
N ASP A 57 -1.97 -28.55 -4.94
CA ASP A 57 -0.95 -27.51 -4.89
C ASP A 57 -0.01 -27.69 -6.08
N THR A 58 -0.15 -26.84 -7.09
CA THR A 58 0.67 -26.91 -8.32
C THR A 58 2.16 -26.73 -8.05
N ALA A 59 2.55 -26.13 -6.92
CA ALA A 59 3.96 -26.06 -6.51
C ALA A 59 4.60 -27.45 -6.33
N GLN A 60 3.79 -28.51 -6.14
CA GLN A 60 4.29 -29.88 -6.02
C GLN A 60 4.64 -30.52 -7.36
N LEU A 61 4.14 -29.98 -8.46
CA LEU A 61 4.41 -30.47 -9.82
C LEU A 61 5.75 -29.95 -10.37
N TYR A 62 6.31 -28.94 -9.75
CA TYR A 62 7.57 -28.34 -10.19
C TYR A 62 8.76 -28.98 -9.46
N PRO A 63 9.93 -29.12 -10.13
CA PRO A 63 11.13 -29.70 -9.55
C PRO A 63 11.83 -28.78 -8.53
N PHE A 64 11.23 -27.63 -8.21
CA PHE A 64 11.79 -26.64 -7.29
C PHE A 64 11.30 -26.84 -5.86
N SER A 65 12.05 -26.31 -4.88
CA SER A 65 11.59 -26.28 -3.50
C SER A 65 10.35 -25.38 -3.35
N LYS A 66 9.46 -25.71 -2.41
CA LYS A 66 8.29 -24.86 -2.12
C LYS A 66 8.68 -23.42 -1.73
N VAL A 67 9.81 -23.28 -1.01
CA VAL A 67 10.38 -21.99 -0.62
C VAL A 67 10.77 -21.19 -1.86
N THR A 68 11.45 -21.81 -2.82
CA THR A 68 11.82 -21.14 -4.10
C THR A 68 10.57 -20.71 -4.87
N PHE A 69 9.55 -21.59 -4.91
CA PHE A 69 8.28 -21.26 -5.56
C PHE A 69 7.57 -20.09 -4.87
N ALA A 70 7.54 -20.06 -3.53
CA ALA A 70 6.95 -18.96 -2.76
C ALA A 70 7.65 -17.64 -3.02
N MET A 71 9.00 -17.64 -2.98
CA MET A 71 9.81 -16.45 -3.27
C MET A 71 9.59 -15.93 -4.70
N SER A 72 9.53 -16.84 -5.68
CA SER A 72 9.23 -16.48 -7.06
C SER A 72 7.84 -15.88 -7.20
N SER A 73 6.82 -16.50 -6.57
CA SER A 73 5.44 -16.00 -6.60
C SER A 73 5.31 -14.62 -5.95
N LEU A 74 5.94 -14.41 -4.79
CA LEU A 74 5.99 -13.10 -4.14
C LEU A 74 6.72 -12.06 -5.01
N GLY A 75 7.85 -12.45 -5.61
CA GLY A 75 8.60 -11.58 -6.53
C GLY A 75 7.74 -11.16 -7.74
N VAL A 76 6.98 -12.08 -8.32
CA VAL A 76 6.02 -11.77 -9.39
C VAL A 76 4.92 -10.83 -8.88
N GLY A 77 4.35 -11.08 -7.69
CA GLY A 77 3.33 -10.22 -7.09
C GLY A 77 3.83 -8.79 -6.86
N VAL A 78 5.02 -8.64 -6.27
CA VAL A 78 5.66 -7.33 -6.10
C VAL A 78 5.97 -6.67 -7.45
N GLY A 79 6.43 -7.44 -8.44
CA GLY A 79 6.67 -6.96 -9.80
C GLY A 79 5.41 -6.41 -10.46
N TYR A 80 4.28 -7.13 -10.37
CA TYR A 80 2.99 -6.67 -10.88
C TYR A 80 2.56 -5.35 -10.22
N VAL A 81 2.61 -5.29 -8.89
CA VAL A 81 2.24 -4.08 -8.15
C VAL A 81 3.13 -2.91 -8.53
N SER A 82 4.45 -3.14 -8.66
CA SER A 82 5.41 -2.11 -9.04
C SER A 82 5.11 -1.55 -10.43
N VAL A 83 4.88 -2.42 -11.42
CA VAL A 83 4.58 -2.01 -12.80
C VAL A 83 3.28 -1.20 -12.85
N LEU A 84 2.24 -1.65 -12.16
CA LEU A 84 0.95 -0.95 -12.14
C LEU A 84 1.04 0.38 -11.37
N PHE A 85 1.74 0.42 -10.24
CA PHE A 85 1.92 1.63 -9.44
C PHE A 85 2.71 2.70 -10.20
N ILE A 86 3.82 2.31 -10.83
CA ILE A 86 4.62 3.20 -11.68
C ILE A 86 3.83 3.59 -12.92
N GLY A 87 3.10 2.64 -13.50
CA GLY A 87 2.28 2.87 -14.70
C GLY A 87 1.19 3.91 -14.46
N ILE A 88 0.40 3.76 -13.39
CA ILE A 88 -0.68 4.72 -13.09
C ILE A 88 -0.14 6.09 -12.70
N SER A 89 0.94 6.13 -11.90
CA SER A 89 1.57 7.38 -11.49
C SER A 89 2.21 8.11 -12.68
N GLY A 90 2.93 7.36 -13.52
CA GLY A 90 3.58 7.89 -14.72
C GLY A 90 2.58 8.34 -15.78
N PHE A 91 1.53 7.55 -16.03
CA PHE A 91 0.47 7.92 -16.97
C PHE A 91 -0.24 9.21 -16.52
N SER A 92 -0.58 9.30 -15.24
CA SER A 92 -1.20 10.50 -14.69
C SER A 92 -0.31 11.73 -14.79
N PHE A 93 0.97 11.57 -14.47
CA PHE A 93 1.96 12.65 -14.65
C PHE A 93 2.02 13.12 -16.11
N LEU A 94 2.05 12.19 -17.06
CA LEU A 94 2.08 12.52 -18.50
C LEU A 94 0.82 13.27 -18.92
N VAL A 95 -0.36 12.80 -18.52
CA VAL A 95 -1.63 13.45 -18.87
C VAL A 95 -1.67 14.87 -18.30
N GLY A 96 -1.36 15.07 -17.01
CA GLY A 96 -1.33 16.41 -16.41
C GLY A 96 -0.28 17.32 -17.05
N SER A 97 0.89 16.76 -17.37
CA SER A 97 1.97 17.52 -18.02
C SER A 97 1.62 17.99 -19.43
N LEU A 98 0.85 17.19 -20.18
CA LEU A 98 0.38 17.55 -21.52
C LEU A 98 -0.71 18.63 -21.47
N ILE A 99 -1.53 18.67 -20.41
CA ILE A 99 -2.63 19.64 -20.28
C ILE A 99 -2.13 21.00 -19.84
N SER A 100 -1.29 21.06 -18.80
CA SER A 100 -0.93 22.32 -18.12
C SER A 100 0.55 22.44 -17.75
N GLY A 101 1.39 21.51 -18.23
CA GLY A 101 2.83 21.49 -17.91
C GLY A 101 3.17 20.66 -16.68
N PHE A 102 4.47 20.56 -16.40
CA PHE A 102 4.99 19.64 -15.36
C PHE A 102 4.56 20.00 -13.94
N GLY A 103 4.33 21.29 -13.66
CA GLY A 103 4.13 21.80 -12.30
C GLY A 103 5.47 22.15 -11.61
N GLN A 104 5.39 22.63 -10.37
CA GLN A 104 6.55 23.04 -9.57
C GLN A 104 6.67 22.19 -8.32
N LEU A 105 7.82 21.54 -8.12
CA LEU A 105 8.11 20.76 -6.92
C LEU A 105 8.21 21.62 -5.66
N ASP A 106 8.63 22.88 -5.81
CA ASP A 106 8.75 23.85 -4.73
C ASP A 106 7.43 24.57 -4.41
N TYR A 107 6.31 24.17 -5.05
CA TYR A 107 5.02 24.81 -4.79
C TYR A 107 4.63 24.63 -3.32
N PRO A 108 4.15 25.68 -2.63
CA PRO A 108 3.82 25.65 -1.22
C PRO A 108 2.65 24.71 -0.95
N TYR A 109 2.86 23.77 -0.05
CA TYR A 109 1.87 22.78 0.38
C TYR A 109 1.58 22.92 1.88
N PRO A 110 0.30 23.00 2.30
CA PRO A 110 -0.04 23.13 3.71
C PRO A 110 0.17 21.81 4.44
N ILE A 111 1.00 21.82 5.48
CA ILE A 111 1.27 20.68 6.37
C ILE A 111 0.80 21.06 7.77
N TYR A 112 -0.09 20.26 8.35
CA TYR A 112 -0.60 20.46 9.70
C TYR A 112 0.26 19.68 10.72
N SER A 113 0.79 20.40 11.72
CA SER A 113 1.47 19.79 12.86
C SER A 113 0.50 19.57 14.02
N LEU A 114 0.28 18.30 14.40
CA LEU A 114 -0.56 17.98 15.56
C LEU A 114 0.06 18.46 16.87
N VAL A 115 1.39 18.41 16.97
CA VAL A 115 2.13 18.75 18.19
C VAL A 115 2.00 20.24 18.50
N ASN A 116 2.15 21.09 17.49
CA ASN A 116 2.11 22.54 17.65
C ASN A 116 0.73 23.13 17.36
N GLN A 117 -0.21 22.33 16.85
CA GLN A 117 -1.53 22.74 16.36
C GLN A 117 -1.49 23.87 15.32
N GLU A 118 -0.39 23.99 14.59
CA GLU A 118 -0.15 25.03 13.60
C GLU A 118 -0.12 24.45 12.18
N VAL A 119 -0.46 25.28 11.19
CA VAL A 119 -0.29 24.97 9.78
C VAL A 119 1.03 25.58 9.32
N THR A 120 1.99 24.74 8.95
CA THR A 120 3.24 25.16 8.34
C THR A 120 3.13 25.02 6.82
N ILE A 121 3.83 25.89 6.09
CA ILE A 121 3.89 25.80 4.63
C ILE A 121 5.17 25.06 4.27
N GLY A 122 5.03 23.80 3.85
CA GLY A 122 6.11 22.99 3.29
C GLY A 122 6.11 23.07 1.75
N LYS A 123 6.85 22.20 1.12
CA LYS A 123 6.91 22.03 -0.34
C LYS A 123 6.18 20.75 -0.77
N ILE A 124 5.65 20.74 -2.00
CA ILE A 124 5.03 19.55 -2.58
C ILE A 124 5.98 18.34 -2.57
N GLN A 125 7.26 18.54 -2.86
CA GLN A 125 8.27 17.47 -2.84
C GLN A 125 8.38 16.76 -1.48
N ASP A 126 8.15 17.45 -0.36
CA ASP A 126 8.24 16.93 1.00
C ASP A 126 7.09 15.96 1.32
N VAL A 127 6.02 16.00 0.52
CA VAL A 127 4.87 15.09 0.63
C VAL A 127 4.87 14.05 -0.48
N LEU A 128 5.25 14.42 -1.70
CA LEU A 128 5.18 13.56 -2.88
C LEU A 128 6.11 12.35 -2.79
N PHE A 129 7.42 12.56 -2.63
CA PHE A 129 8.39 11.46 -2.61
C PHE A 129 8.24 10.53 -1.40
N PRO A 130 8.12 11.08 -0.17
CA PRO A 130 7.82 10.25 0.99
C PRO A 130 6.47 9.54 0.85
N GLY A 131 5.47 10.17 0.25
CA GLY A 131 4.16 9.60 0.01
C GLY A 131 4.18 8.41 -0.94
N LEU A 132 4.90 8.53 -2.06
CA LEU A 132 5.11 7.42 -2.99
C LEU A 132 5.80 6.23 -2.32
N LEU A 133 6.84 6.49 -1.52
CA LEU A 133 7.59 5.44 -0.82
C LEU A 133 6.73 4.72 0.21
N LEU A 134 5.97 5.45 1.05
CA LEU A 134 5.07 4.84 2.04
C LEU A 134 3.98 3.99 1.39
N ALA A 135 3.34 4.51 0.35
CA ALA A 135 2.31 3.78 -0.37
C ALA A 135 2.87 2.50 -1.01
N PHE A 136 4.07 2.58 -1.61
CA PHE A 136 4.73 1.42 -2.20
C PHE A 136 5.08 0.35 -1.17
N LEU A 137 5.64 0.72 -0.01
CA LEU A 137 5.91 -0.23 1.07
C LEU A 137 4.63 -0.87 1.60
N ALA A 138 3.54 -0.10 1.74
CA ALA A 138 2.25 -0.65 2.14
C ALA A 138 1.70 -1.67 1.11
N PHE A 139 1.94 -1.46 -0.18
CA PHE A 139 1.58 -2.44 -1.21
C PHE A 139 2.38 -3.74 -1.09
N ILE A 140 3.67 -3.69 -0.75
CA ILE A 140 4.45 -4.92 -0.50
C ILE A 140 3.82 -5.73 0.63
N VAL A 141 3.40 -5.08 1.72
CA VAL A 141 2.68 -5.74 2.82
C VAL A 141 1.38 -6.38 2.32
N ILE A 142 0.62 -5.69 1.45
CA ILE A 142 -0.60 -6.27 0.84
C ILE A 142 -0.29 -7.54 0.05
N VAL A 143 0.77 -7.55 -0.75
CA VAL A 143 1.20 -8.75 -1.51
C VAL A 143 1.42 -9.93 -0.58
N GLU A 144 2.17 -9.73 0.52
CA GLU A 144 2.47 -10.79 1.49
C GLU A 144 1.24 -11.26 2.25
N VAL A 145 0.36 -10.34 2.67
CA VAL A 145 -0.90 -10.67 3.36
C VAL A 145 -1.84 -11.46 2.46
N VAL A 146 -2.03 -11.04 1.20
CA VAL A 146 -2.87 -11.78 0.24
C VAL A 146 -2.29 -13.16 -0.06
N TYR A 147 -0.96 -13.28 -0.16
CA TYR A 147 -0.29 -14.58 -0.30
C TYR A 147 -0.58 -15.51 0.88
N LEU A 148 -0.47 -15.02 2.13
CA LEU A 148 -0.79 -15.81 3.33
C LEU A 148 -2.25 -16.24 3.35
N ILE A 149 -3.18 -15.35 3.03
CA ILE A 149 -4.61 -15.68 2.96
C ILE A 149 -4.83 -16.77 1.89
N ALA A 150 -4.19 -16.66 0.72
CA ALA A 150 -4.29 -17.67 -0.33
C ALA A 150 -3.70 -19.02 0.10
N TYR A 151 -2.61 -19.02 0.87
CA TYR A 151 -2.01 -20.24 1.40
C TYR A 151 -2.96 -21.01 2.34
N PHE A 152 -3.68 -20.29 3.22
CA PHE A 152 -4.59 -20.92 4.18
C PHE A 152 -5.92 -21.35 3.54
N PHE A 153 -6.54 -20.52 2.73
CA PHE A 153 -7.89 -20.78 2.21
C PHE A 153 -7.93 -21.56 0.89
N LYS A 154 -6.88 -21.52 0.08
CA LYS A 154 -6.70 -22.32 -1.15
C LYS A 154 -7.84 -22.25 -2.18
N GLN A 155 -8.72 -21.29 -2.07
CA GLN A 155 -9.87 -21.07 -2.95
C GLN A 155 -9.98 -19.57 -3.31
N LYS A 156 -10.27 -19.27 -4.59
CA LYS A 156 -10.29 -17.88 -5.09
C LYS A 156 -11.30 -16.98 -4.35
N MET A 157 -12.53 -17.46 -4.18
CA MET A 157 -13.59 -16.64 -3.57
C MET A 157 -13.33 -16.28 -2.09
N PRO A 158 -13.04 -17.22 -1.19
CA PRO A 158 -12.69 -16.90 0.19
C PRO A 158 -11.48 -15.97 0.30
N VAL A 159 -10.45 -16.16 -0.53
CA VAL A 159 -9.26 -15.30 -0.55
C VAL A 159 -9.64 -13.87 -0.94
N LEU A 160 -10.44 -13.70 -1.99
CA LEU A 160 -10.89 -12.39 -2.44
C LEU A 160 -11.70 -11.67 -1.36
N PHE A 161 -12.74 -12.33 -0.84
CA PHE A 161 -13.61 -11.71 0.17
C PHE A 161 -12.85 -11.36 1.45
N LEU A 162 -12.01 -12.28 1.96
CA LEU A 162 -11.28 -12.04 3.19
C LEU A 162 -10.23 -10.93 3.02
N SER A 163 -9.55 -10.89 1.87
CA SER A 163 -8.60 -9.81 1.56
C SER A 163 -9.30 -8.46 1.41
N LEU A 164 -10.44 -8.40 0.71
CA LEU A 164 -11.22 -7.17 0.58
C LEU A 164 -11.73 -6.69 1.94
N ILE A 165 -12.41 -7.55 2.70
CA ILE A 165 -12.94 -7.18 4.01
C ILE A 165 -11.83 -6.81 4.98
N GLY A 166 -10.74 -7.57 5.02
CA GLY A 166 -9.60 -7.32 5.91
C GLY A 166 -8.85 -6.04 5.56
N ILE A 167 -8.48 -5.84 4.31
CA ILE A 167 -7.64 -4.71 3.91
C ILE A 167 -8.49 -3.45 3.73
N VAL A 168 -9.51 -3.51 2.87
CA VAL A 168 -10.37 -2.36 2.56
C VAL A 168 -11.25 -2.00 3.75
N GLY A 169 -11.78 -3.01 4.46
CA GLY A 169 -12.58 -2.78 5.68
C GLY A 169 -11.78 -2.09 6.78
N LEU A 170 -10.52 -2.47 7.01
CA LEU A 170 -9.63 -1.76 7.95
C LEU A 170 -9.32 -0.35 7.47
N LEU A 171 -9.01 -0.17 6.18
CA LEU A 171 -8.68 1.15 5.61
C LEU A 171 -9.81 2.18 5.83
N PHE A 172 -11.06 1.78 5.63
CA PHE A 172 -12.21 2.66 5.86
C PHE A 172 -12.66 2.66 7.32
N GLY A 173 -12.53 1.53 8.02
CA GLY A 173 -12.90 1.40 9.42
C GLY A 173 -12.12 2.32 10.36
N ILE A 174 -10.86 2.63 10.04
CA ILE A 174 -10.03 3.57 10.80
C ILE A 174 -10.66 4.96 10.90
N GLN A 175 -11.44 5.39 9.91
CA GLN A 175 -12.08 6.71 9.95
C GLN A 175 -13.33 6.77 10.83
N THR A 176 -14.00 5.63 11.03
CA THR A 176 -15.33 5.58 11.67
C THR A 176 -15.29 4.93 13.04
N ILE A 177 -14.35 4.00 13.28
CA ILE A 177 -14.34 3.15 14.48
C ILE A 177 -13.26 3.65 15.45
N GLN A 178 -13.68 4.27 16.57
CA GLN A 178 -12.76 4.84 17.57
C GLN A 178 -11.64 3.90 18.07
N PRO A 179 -11.87 2.62 18.41
CA PRO A 179 -10.79 1.72 18.79
C PRO A 179 -9.73 1.57 17.72
N LEU A 180 -10.11 1.54 16.42
CA LEU A 180 -9.17 1.44 15.30
C LEU A 180 -8.37 2.73 15.09
N GLN A 181 -8.97 3.89 15.38
CA GLN A 181 -8.28 5.20 15.31
C GLN A 181 -7.07 5.26 16.23
N ARG A 182 -7.18 4.71 17.44
CA ARG A 182 -6.09 4.70 18.42
C ARG A 182 -4.88 3.87 17.97
N ILE A 183 -5.13 2.77 17.28
CA ILE A 183 -4.10 1.85 16.78
C ILE A 183 -3.77 2.04 15.30
N ALA A 184 -4.31 3.09 14.67
CA ALA A 184 -4.14 3.35 13.24
C ALA A 184 -2.67 3.39 12.79
N HIS A 185 -1.77 3.86 13.66
CA HIS A 185 -0.33 3.91 13.41
C HIS A 185 0.32 2.52 13.34
N LEU A 186 -0.32 1.45 13.86
CA LEU A 186 0.15 0.06 13.80
C LEU A 186 -0.47 -0.70 12.62
N ILE A 187 -1.49 -0.18 11.97
CA ILE A 187 -2.18 -0.82 10.85
C ILE A 187 -1.46 -0.43 9.56
N PRO A 188 -0.81 -1.39 8.85
CA PRO A 188 0.00 -1.07 7.67
C PRO A 188 -0.80 -0.46 6.52
N PHE A 189 -2.07 -0.83 6.39
CA PHE A 189 -2.93 -0.34 5.32
C PHE A 189 -3.29 1.14 5.45
N THR A 190 -3.19 1.73 6.66
CA THR A 190 -3.37 3.17 6.89
C THR A 190 -2.40 3.99 6.05
N TYR A 191 -1.17 3.48 5.84
CA TYR A 191 -0.11 4.18 5.12
C TYR A 191 -0.34 4.26 3.59
N LEU A 192 -1.36 3.59 3.06
CA LEU A 192 -1.85 3.84 1.69
C LEU A 192 -2.39 5.27 1.51
N ARG A 193 -2.89 5.89 2.59
CA ARG A 193 -3.28 7.30 2.64
C ARG A 193 -2.08 8.20 2.95
N SER A 194 -0.98 7.95 2.29
CA SER A 194 0.31 8.56 2.57
C SER A 194 0.28 10.09 2.51
N VAL A 195 -0.40 10.68 1.53
CA VAL A 195 -0.53 12.14 1.39
C VAL A 195 -1.30 12.75 2.55
N GLU A 196 -2.37 12.11 3.01
CA GLU A 196 -3.16 12.59 4.16
C GLU A 196 -2.38 12.47 5.47
N ILE A 197 -1.50 11.46 5.59
CA ILE A 197 -0.61 11.30 6.75
C ILE A 197 0.46 12.39 6.75
N LEU A 198 1.14 12.59 5.62
CA LEU A 198 2.24 13.55 5.50
C LEU A 198 1.76 15.00 5.58
N SER A 199 0.55 15.29 5.07
CA SER A 199 -0.09 16.59 5.25
C SER A 199 -0.65 16.83 6.65
N GLY A 200 -0.64 15.82 7.53
CA GLY A 200 -1.19 15.90 8.88
C GLY A 200 -2.73 15.91 8.94
N ARG A 201 -3.43 15.75 7.80
CA ARG A 201 -4.90 15.76 7.76
C ARG A 201 -5.50 14.54 8.44
N LEU A 202 -5.04 13.34 8.09
CA LEU A 202 -5.53 12.11 8.70
C LEU A 202 -5.18 12.01 10.19
N PRO A 203 -3.92 12.24 10.63
CA PRO A 203 -3.58 12.29 12.05
C PRO A 203 -4.45 13.24 12.86
N LYS A 204 -4.78 14.42 12.30
CA LYS A 204 -5.67 15.39 12.94
C LYS A 204 -7.11 14.89 13.02
N GLN A 205 -7.60 14.26 11.96
CA GLN A 205 -8.98 13.77 11.89
C GLN A 205 -9.26 12.67 12.93
N ILE A 206 -8.28 11.79 13.17
CA ILE A 206 -8.41 10.64 14.08
C ILE A 206 -7.75 10.87 15.45
N ASP A 207 -7.21 12.07 15.70
CA ASP A 207 -6.48 12.45 16.92
C ASP A 207 -5.37 11.46 17.32
N ASN A 208 -4.52 11.09 16.34
CA ASN A 208 -3.44 10.12 16.55
C ASN A 208 -2.08 10.72 16.18
N VAL A 209 -1.36 11.23 17.18
CA VAL A 209 -0.03 11.87 17.03
C VAL A 209 1.04 10.89 16.52
N ASN A 210 0.89 9.59 16.85
CA ASN A 210 1.86 8.57 16.47
C ASN A 210 1.79 8.19 14.98
N LEU A 211 0.71 8.57 14.28
CA LEU A 211 0.55 8.32 12.85
C LEU A 211 1.36 9.36 12.05
N ASN A 212 2.62 9.05 11.80
CA ASN A 212 3.55 9.93 11.11
C ASN A 212 4.47 9.16 10.16
N TRP A 213 5.27 9.90 9.38
CA TRP A 213 6.26 9.35 8.46
C TRP A 213 7.25 8.39 9.13
N SER A 214 7.85 8.81 10.24
CA SER A 214 8.89 8.04 10.93
C SER A 214 8.37 6.68 11.39
N MET A 215 7.15 6.66 11.94
CA MET A 215 6.51 5.41 12.36
C MET A 215 6.25 4.47 11.19
N GLY A 216 5.77 5.00 10.06
CA GLY A 216 5.54 4.22 8.84
C GLY A 216 6.82 3.59 8.29
N MET A 217 7.93 4.36 8.27
CA MET A 217 9.24 3.90 7.79
C MET A 217 9.89 2.83 8.69
N VAL A 218 9.49 2.73 9.93
CA VAL A 218 9.93 1.64 10.83
C VAL A 218 8.98 0.46 10.74
N LEU A 219 7.68 0.71 10.84
CA LEU A 219 6.66 -0.33 10.88
C LEU A 219 6.60 -1.17 9.60
N LEU A 220 6.53 -0.53 8.43
CA LEU A 220 6.32 -1.25 7.18
C LEU A 220 7.49 -2.19 6.84
N PRO A 221 8.77 -1.77 6.87
CA PRO A 221 9.88 -2.69 6.64
C PRO A 221 9.97 -3.81 7.68
N CYS A 222 9.69 -3.52 8.96
CA CYS A 222 9.66 -4.55 10.01
C CYS A 222 8.58 -5.59 9.73
N LEU A 223 7.38 -5.18 9.31
CA LEU A 223 6.29 -6.09 8.95
C LEU A 223 6.62 -6.90 7.70
N ILE A 224 7.19 -6.30 6.66
CA ILE A 224 7.63 -7.00 5.44
C ILE A 224 8.62 -8.12 5.82
N ILE A 225 9.64 -7.83 6.61
CA ILE A 225 10.61 -8.85 7.04
C ILE A 225 9.93 -9.94 7.87
N LEU A 226 9.07 -9.57 8.81
CA LEU A 226 8.36 -10.52 9.68
C LEU A 226 7.43 -11.43 8.88
N LEU A 227 6.64 -10.89 7.97
CA LEU A 227 5.72 -11.66 7.13
C LEU A 227 6.49 -12.57 6.17
N LEU A 228 7.56 -12.06 5.54
CA LEU A 228 8.42 -12.84 4.66
C LEU A 228 9.03 -14.05 5.39
N VAL A 229 9.61 -13.82 6.57
CA VAL A 229 10.17 -14.90 7.40
C VAL A 229 9.09 -15.90 7.79
N GLY A 230 7.90 -15.43 8.17
CA GLY A 230 6.73 -16.27 8.46
C GLY A 230 6.32 -17.15 7.29
N ILE A 231 6.23 -16.59 6.09
CA ILE A 231 5.91 -17.31 4.85
C ILE A 231 6.96 -18.41 4.58
N LEU A 232 8.25 -18.05 4.64
CA LEU A 232 9.33 -19.02 4.41
C LEU A 232 9.33 -20.15 5.44
N PHE A 233 9.06 -19.84 6.69
CA PHE A 233 8.95 -20.85 7.75
C PHE A 233 7.79 -21.82 7.51
N ILE A 234 6.60 -21.31 7.18
CA ILE A 234 5.40 -22.12 6.90
C ILE A 234 5.63 -23.04 5.68
N GLU A 235 6.20 -22.52 4.60
CA GLU A 235 6.48 -23.30 3.39
C GLU A 235 7.55 -24.39 3.62
N ARG A 236 8.56 -24.10 4.44
CA ARG A 236 9.60 -25.07 4.82
C ARG A 236 9.04 -26.19 5.69
N TRP A 237 8.24 -25.86 6.69
CA TRP A 237 7.63 -26.85 7.61
C TRP A 237 6.67 -27.77 6.86
N GLY A 238 5.79 -27.22 6.03
CA GLY A 238 4.86 -28.01 5.22
C GLY A 238 5.55 -28.96 4.23
N SER A 239 6.84 -28.76 3.92
CA SER A 239 7.63 -29.67 3.10
C SER A 239 8.26 -30.83 3.92
N SER A 240 8.58 -30.59 5.19
CA SER A 240 9.24 -31.58 6.06
C SER A 240 8.28 -32.71 6.47
N GLN A 241 7.06 -32.36 6.85
CA GLN A 241 6.07 -33.38 7.28
C GLN A 241 5.71 -34.39 6.18
N LYS A 242 5.69 -33.99 4.90
CA LYS A 242 5.45 -34.91 3.80
C LYS A 242 6.60 -35.90 3.57
N LYS A 243 7.86 -35.48 3.75
CA LYS A 243 9.01 -36.38 3.61
C LYS A 243 9.01 -37.45 4.67
N GLU A 244 8.64 -37.14 5.91
CA GLU A 244 8.51 -38.15 6.98
C GLU A 244 7.37 -39.14 6.74
N PHE A 245 6.26 -38.70 6.14
CA PHE A 245 5.16 -39.58 5.79
C PHE A 245 5.55 -40.57 4.68
N PHE A 246 6.27 -40.13 3.64
CA PHE A 246 6.74 -40.99 2.56
C PHE A 246 7.87 -41.96 2.98
N ASN A 247 8.67 -41.61 3.97
CA ASN A 247 9.72 -42.48 4.49
C ASN A 247 9.21 -43.57 5.46
N ARG A 248 7.93 -43.54 5.82
CA ARG A 248 7.30 -44.55 6.69
C ARG A 248 6.57 -45.66 5.91
N PHE A 249 6.49 -45.58 4.60
CA PHE A 249 6.01 -46.58 3.67
C PHE A 249 7.12 -47.05 2.72
#